data_56f13eabfeadbf51ac40840d7fa1c6ef
#
_entry.id   56f13eabfeadbf51ac40840d7fa1c6ef
#
_cell.length_a   1.000
_cell.length_b   1.000
_cell.length_c   1.000
_cell.angle_alpha   90.00
_cell.angle_beta   90.00
_cell.angle_gamma   90.00
#
_symmetry.space_group_name_H-M   'P 1'
#
loop_
_entity.id
_entity.type
_entity.pdbx_description
1 polymer ?
#
loop_
_entity_poly.entity_id
_entity_poly.type
_entity_poly.pdbx_seq_one_letter_code
_entity_poly.pdbx_strand_id
1 'polypeptide(L)'
;SSVRDSIGIDELRTSLLGKTSVFIGQSGTGKSSIINCLIPGADQRIAEISEKYDRGKHTTTLSTMLSSPNEDFNIIDTPGIRRLAIRNIEPNNLAYYFPDMVPFLGLCEFGASCTHRYELHCFVKQAVQEGLINNDRYESYLRMRAELEETKNAKTNEARRLQRSATDQFEEEEW
;
A
#
# COMPACT_ATOMS: atom_id res chain seq x y z
N SER A 1 0.61 -3.12 19.88
CA SER A 1 0.71 -2.08 20.91
C SER A 1 -0.62 -1.33 21.03
N SER A 2 -0.95 -0.91 22.25
CA SER A 2 -2.13 -0.11 22.56
C SER A 2 -1.70 1.06 23.46
N VAL A 3 -1.94 2.29 22.99
CA VAL A 3 -1.67 3.49 23.79
C VAL A 3 -2.66 3.60 24.96
N ARG A 4 -3.93 3.22 24.70
CA ARG A 4 -5.00 3.29 25.72
C ARG A 4 -4.70 2.41 26.94
N ASP A 5 -4.15 1.22 26.68
CA ASP A 5 -3.90 0.22 27.72
C ASP A 5 -2.41 0.17 28.11
N SER A 6 -1.58 1.04 27.53
CA SER A 6 -0.12 1.09 27.71
C SER A 6 0.59 -0.23 27.39
N ILE A 7 0.03 -1.04 26.47
CA ILE A 7 0.58 -2.36 26.12
C ILE A 7 1.55 -2.21 24.96
N GLY A 8 2.77 -2.74 25.11
CA GLY A 8 3.80 -2.84 24.04
C GLY A 8 4.41 -1.49 23.61
N ILE A 9 4.25 -0.43 24.40
CA ILE A 9 4.82 0.89 24.10
C ILE A 9 6.30 0.93 24.42
N ASP A 10 6.72 0.33 25.54
CA ASP A 10 8.12 0.31 25.96
C ASP A 10 8.96 -0.60 25.04
N GLU A 11 8.41 -1.73 24.62
CA GLU A 11 9.03 -2.61 23.63
C GLU A 11 9.18 -1.90 22.27
N LEU A 12 8.14 -1.16 21.85
CA LEU A 12 8.20 -0.36 20.65
C LEU A 12 9.27 0.73 20.77
N ARG A 13 9.31 1.47 21.87
CA ARG A 13 10.32 2.49 22.18
C ARG A 13 11.73 1.90 22.08
N THR A 14 11.96 0.78 22.73
CA THR A 14 13.25 0.08 22.70
C THR A 14 13.65 -0.31 21.28
N SER A 15 12.70 -0.74 20.46
CA SER A 15 12.95 -1.14 19.08
C SER A 15 13.31 0.02 18.15
N LEU A 16 12.95 1.26 18.54
CA LEU A 16 13.21 2.48 17.77
C LEU A 16 14.58 3.09 18.06
N LEU A 17 15.21 2.80 19.19
CA LEU A 17 16.50 3.40 19.59
C LEU A 17 17.57 3.26 18.52
N GLY A 18 18.30 4.34 18.24
CA GLY A 18 19.33 4.43 17.20
C GLY A 18 18.79 4.39 15.77
N LYS A 19 17.45 4.53 15.55
CA LYS A 19 16.86 4.37 14.22
C LYS A 19 16.04 5.57 13.79
N THR A 20 15.92 5.72 12.46
CA THR A 20 14.88 6.51 11.83
C THR A 20 13.81 5.56 11.28
N SER A 21 12.59 5.68 11.79
CA SER A 21 11.50 4.76 11.49
C SER A 21 10.33 5.48 10.82
N VAL A 22 9.67 4.82 9.87
CA VAL A 22 8.51 5.37 9.16
C VAL A 22 7.23 4.74 9.71
N PHE A 23 6.27 5.59 10.09
CA PHE A 23 4.95 5.13 10.51
C PHE A 23 3.97 5.22 9.34
N ILE A 24 3.48 4.06 8.91
CA ILE A 24 2.57 3.93 7.77
C ILE A 24 1.26 3.31 8.24
N GLY A 25 0.15 3.83 7.75
CA GLY A 25 -1.17 3.27 8.02
C GLY A 25 -2.29 4.23 7.65
N GLN A 26 -3.51 3.70 7.60
CA GLN A 26 -4.70 4.48 7.28
C GLN A 26 -5.01 5.53 8.36
N SER A 27 -5.86 6.50 8.02
CA SER A 27 -6.39 7.44 9.01
C SER A 27 -7.18 6.69 10.08
N GLY A 28 -7.00 7.06 11.36
CA GLY A 28 -7.69 6.41 12.47
C GLY A 28 -7.02 5.14 13.02
N THR A 29 -5.91 4.67 12.45
CA THR A 29 -5.18 3.48 12.96
C THR A 29 -4.38 3.72 14.24
N GLY A 30 -4.42 4.93 14.80
CA GLY A 30 -3.72 5.25 16.05
C GLY A 30 -2.27 5.73 15.88
N LYS A 31 -1.78 5.99 14.65
CA LYS A 31 -0.41 6.49 14.42
C LYS A 31 -0.07 7.73 15.25
N SER A 32 -0.89 8.77 15.15
CA SER A 32 -0.69 10.02 15.89
C SER A 32 -0.73 9.80 17.40
N SER A 33 -1.58 8.92 17.89
CA SER A 33 -1.63 8.58 19.30
C SER A 33 -0.34 7.91 19.78
N ILE A 34 0.20 6.99 18.98
CA ILE A 34 1.47 6.33 19.28
C ILE A 34 2.62 7.33 19.21
N ILE A 35 2.66 8.18 18.17
CA ILE A 35 3.71 9.21 18.01
C ILE A 35 3.72 10.16 19.22
N ASN A 36 2.56 10.66 19.65
CA ASN A 36 2.46 11.55 20.80
C ASN A 36 2.86 10.90 22.11
N CYS A 37 2.60 9.59 22.24
CA CYS A 37 3.06 8.81 23.38
C CYS A 37 4.59 8.64 23.42
N LEU A 38 5.19 8.44 22.25
CA LEU A 38 6.64 8.25 22.09
C LEU A 38 7.43 9.58 22.13
N ILE A 39 6.87 10.63 21.54
CA ILE A 39 7.49 11.97 21.44
C ILE A 39 6.53 13.00 22.05
N PRO A 40 6.64 13.30 23.36
CA PRO A 40 5.81 14.31 24.01
C PRO A 40 5.95 15.67 23.31
N GLY A 41 4.83 16.31 22.99
CA GLY A 41 4.78 17.60 22.28
C GLY A 41 4.83 17.50 20.75
N ALA A 42 4.78 16.29 20.17
CA ALA A 42 4.70 16.10 18.72
C ALA A 42 3.44 16.76 18.12
N ASP A 43 2.29 16.69 18.79
CA ASP A 43 1.02 17.29 18.36
C ASP A 43 1.11 18.80 18.12
N GLN A 44 1.79 19.52 18.97
CA GLN A 44 1.93 20.98 18.81
C GLN A 44 2.70 21.32 17.53
N ARG A 45 3.72 20.53 17.20
CA ARG A 45 4.52 20.73 15.98
C ARG A 45 3.75 20.32 14.72
N ILE A 46 2.95 19.26 14.80
CA ILE A 46 2.11 18.78 13.68
C ILE A 46 1.02 19.80 13.37
N ALA A 47 0.35 20.36 14.40
CA ALA A 47 -0.67 21.39 14.24
C ALA A 47 -0.11 22.68 13.60
N GLU A 48 1.04 23.15 14.06
CA GLU A 48 1.72 24.34 13.47
C GLU A 48 2.06 24.15 11.99
N ILE A 49 2.52 22.97 11.62
CA ILE A 49 2.85 22.65 10.22
C ILE A 49 1.58 22.57 9.39
N SER A 50 0.51 21.96 9.89
CA SER A 50 -0.78 21.87 9.19
C SER A 50 -1.40 23.24 8.96
N GLU A 51 -1.42 24.13 9.94
CA GLU A 51 -1.96 25.49 9.80
C GLU A 51 -1.15 26.35 8.80
N LYS A 52 0.17 26.15 8.73
CA LYS A 52 1.03 26.90 7.82
C LYS A 52 0.86 26.51 6.36
N TYR A 53 0.41 25.27 6.09
CA TYR A 53 0.23 24.73 4.74
C TYR A 53 -1.24 24.65 4.28
N ASP A 54 -2.22 24.93 5.15
CA ASP A 54 -3.66 24.81 4.82
C ASP A 54 -4.23 26.02 4.03
N ARG A 55 -3.37 26.90 3.53
CA ARG A 55 -3.77 28.05 2.70
C ARG A 55 -3.85 27.78 1.19
N GLY A 56 -3.85 26.54 0.79
CA GLY A 56 -3.98 26.19 -0.64
C GLY A 56 -4.64 24.83 -0.82
N LYS A 57 -5.70 24.82 -1.58
CA LYS A 57 -6.61 23.72 -1.97
C LYS A 57 -5.94 22.47 -2.58
N HIS A 58 -4.75 22.09 -2.11
CA HIS A 58 -4.05 20.87 -2.46
C HIS A 58 -3.63 20.19 -1.15
N THR A 59 -4.16 19.00 -0.90
CA THR A 59 -3.73 18.11 0.18
C THR A 59 -2.26 17.75 -0.08
N THR A 60 -1.34 18.61 0.33
CA THR A 60 0.09 18.36 0.24
C THR A 60 0.42 17.36 1.32
N THR A 61 0.63 16.14 0.92
CA THR A 61 1.04 15.02 1.76
C THR A 61 2.54 15.18 2.07
N LEU A 62 2.89 16.13 2.93
CA LEU A 62 4.27 16.26 3.41
C LEU A 62 4.48 15.30 4.56
N SER A 63 5.42 14.39 4.38
CA SER A 63 5.92 13.57 5.48
C SER A 63 6.74 14.45 6.40
N THR A 64 6.52 14.35 7.71
CA THR A 64 7.23 15.14 8.72
C THR A 64 8.14 14.22 9.52
N MET A 65 9.41 14.61 9.64
CA MET A 65 10.34 13.92 10.53
C MET A 65 10.29 14.56 11.92
N LEU A 66 10.02 13.74 12.92
CA LEU A 66 9.94 14.11 14.33
C LEU A 66 11.12 13.43 15.05
N SER A 67 11.92 14.22 15.76
CA SER A 67 13.02 13.70 16.58
C SER A 67 12.60 13.63 18.03
N SER A 68 12.92 12.54 18.71
CA SER A 68 12.72 12.45 20.17
C SER A 68 13.65 13.45 20.87
N PRO A 69 13.15 14.26 21.81
CA PRO A 69 14.00 15.23 22.50
C PRO A 69 14.94 14.60 23.53
N ASN A 70 14.60 13.42 24.02
CA ASN A 70 15.26 12.77 25.16
C ASN A 70 15.93 11.44 24.79
N GLU A 71 15.70 10.92 23.59
CA GLU A 71 16.15 9.61 23.17
C GLU A 71 16.67 9.67 21.73
N ASP A 72 17.60 8.79 21.40
CA ASP A 72 18.21 8.73 20.06
C ASP A 72 17.33 7.94 19.09
N PHE A 73 16.21 8.52 18.63
CA PHE A 73 15.44 8.00 17.51
C PHE A 73 14.64 9.09 16.79
N ASN A 74 14.31 8.83 15.53
CA ASN A 74 13.46 9.68 14.73
C ASN A 74 12.27 8.89 14.18
N ILE A 75 11.12 9.57 14.06
CA ILE A 75 9.92 9.01 13.43
C ILE A 75 9.56 9.90 12.24
N ILE A 76 9.35 9.28 11.08
CA ILE A 76 8.75 9.94 9.92
C ILE A 76 7.26 9.63 9.94
N ASP A 77 6.45 10.65 10.25
CA ASP A 77 5.01 10.56 10.10
C ASP A 77 4.63 10.78 8.65
N THR A 78 3.90 9.82 8.10
CA THR A 78 3.34 9.93 6.76
C THR A 78 1.85 10.23 6.87
N PRO A 79 1.41 11.51 6.69
CA PRO A 79 0.00 11.86 6.83
C PRO A 79 -0.82 11.06 5.83
N GLY A 80 -1.64 10.18 6.38
CA GLY A 80 -2.72 9.51 5.68
C GLY A 80 -2.39 8.90 4.34
N ILE A 81 -1.37 8.02 4.26
CA ILE A 81 -1.33 7.11 3.10
C ILE A 81 -2.64 6.32 3.11
N ARG A 82 -3.65 6.89 2.47
CA ARG A 82 -4.99 6.31 2.39
C ARG A 82 -4.99 5.01 1.61
N ARG A 83 -4.00 4.82 0.72
CA ARG A 83 -3.87 3.66 -0.14
C ARG A 83 -2.43 3.50 -0.61
N LEU A 84 -1.84 2.37 -0.34
CA LEU A 84 -0.59 1.96 -0.96
C LEU A 84 -0.94 1.40 -2.35
N ALA A 85 -0.77 2.21 -3.39
CA ALA A 85 -1.00 1.75 -4.75
C ALA A 85 0.19 0.89 -5.19
N ILE A 86 -0.07 -0.36 -5.54
CA ILE A 86 0.91 -1.23 -6.16
C ILE A 86 1.11 -0.74 -7.60
N ARG A 87 2.35 -0.42 -7.95
CA ARG A 87 2.70 0.05 -9.30
C ARG A 87 3.77 -0.86 -9.91
N ASN A 88 3.77 -0.95 -11.22
CA ASN A 88 4.79 -1.67 -12.01
C ASN A 88 4.83 -3.19 -11.76
N ILE A 89 3.74 -3.78 -11.29
CA ILE A 89 3.56 -5.22 -11.23
C ILE A 89 2.48 -5.62 -12.23
N GLU A 90 2.82 -6.52 -13.13
CA GLU A 90 1.82 -7.13 -14.00
C GLU A 90 0.90 -8.06 -13.18
N PRO A 91 -0.43 -8.03 -13.40
CA PRO A 91 -1.36 -8.85 -12.64
C PRO A 91 -0.99 -10.34 -12.59
N ASN A 92 -0.44 -10.87 -13.69
CA ASN A 92 -0.02 -12.28 -13.76
C ASN A 92 1.23 -12.59 -12.92
N ASN A 93 2.02 -11.59 -12.58
CA ASN A 93 3.22 -11.75 -11.77
C ASN A 93 2.95 -11.53 -10.28
N LEU A 94 1.75 -11.08 -9.90
CA LEU A 94 1.44 -10.76 -8.50
C LEU A 94 1.66 -11.95 -7.56
N ALA A 95 1.29 -13.16 -7.98
CA ALA A 95 1.41 -14.36 -7.16
C ALA A 95 2.84 -14.65 -6.68
N TYR A 96 3.87 -14.26 -7.46
CA TYR A 96 5.28 -14.42 -7.07
C TYR A 96 5.70 -13.56 -5.89
N TYR A 97 4.92 -12.52 -5.56
CA TYR A 97 5.14 -11.64 -4.40
C TYR A 97 4.41 -12.11 -3.13
N PHE A 98 3.76 -13.27 -3.21
CA PHE A 98 3.16 -13.97 -2.08
C PHE A 98 3.98 -15.22 -1.75
N PRO A 99 4.94 -15.16 -0.80
CA PRO A 99 5.87 -16.25 -0.52
C PRO A 99 5.18 -17.58 -0.19
N ASP A 100 4.02 -17.51 0.45
CA ASP A 100 3.16 -18.63 0.78
C ASP A 100 2.50 -19.30 -0.45
N MET A 101 2.36 -18.57 -1.56
CA MET A 101 1.83 -19.10 -2.83
C MET A 101 2.92 -19.69 -3.73
N VAL A 102 4.15 -19.23 -3.62
CA VAL A 102 5.27 -19.58 -4.51
C VAL A 102 5.46 -21.11 -4.67
N PRO A 103 5.37 -21.96 -3.62
CA PRO A 103 5.55 -23.40 -3.75
C PRO A 103 4.52 -24.07 -4.66
N PHE A 104 3.37 -23.44 -4.91
CA PHE A 104 2.25 -24.00 -5.67
C PHE A 104 2.15 -23.40 -7.09
N LEU A 105 2.98 -22.40 -7.41
CA LEU A 105 2.98 -21.76 -8.73
C LEU A 105 3.55 -22.73 -9.79
N GLY A 106 2.91 -22.73 -10.98
CA GLY A 106 3.30 -23.60 -12.08
C GLY A 106 2.80 -25.04 -11.98
N LEU A 107 2.28 -25.47 -10.85
CA LEU A 107 1.72 -26.82 -10.66
C LEU A 107 0.27 -26.94 -11.16
N CYS A 108 -0.42 -25.82 -11.37
CA CYS A 108 -1.79 -25.78 -11.86
C CYS A 108 -1.90 -26.33 -13.29
N GLU A 109 -3.07 -26.84 -13.67
CA GLU A 109 -3.34 -27.35 -15.02
C GLU A 109 -2.99 -26.32 -16.12
N PHE A 110 -3.22 -25.03 -15.86
CA PHE A 110 -2.88 -23.93 -16.78
C PHE A 110 -1.45 -23.39 -16.60
N GLY A 111 -0.62 -24.08 -15.81
CA GLY A 111 0.79 -23.69 -15.58
C GLY A 111 0.95 -22.22 -15.17
N ALA A 112 1.88 -21.53 -15.81
CA ALA A 112 2.17 -20.10 -15.55
C ALA A 112 1.03 -19.14 -15.93
N SER A 113 0.04 -19.59 -16.72
CA SER A 113 -1.12 -18.78 -17.14
C SER A 113 -2.24 -18.79 -16.10
N CYS A 114 -2.15 -19.65 -15.08
CA CYS A 114 -3.18 -19.74 -14.04
C CYS A 114 -3.28 -18.42 -13.28
N THR A 115 -4.51 -17.88 -13.21
CA THR A 115 -4.79 -16.65 -12.46
C THR A 115 -5.10 -16.92 -11.00
N HIS A 116 -5.24 -18.21 -10.64
CA HIS A 116 -5.60 -18.70 -9.31
C HIS A 116 -6.93 -18.17 -8.77
N ARG A 117 -7.88 -17.84 -9.67
CA ARG A 117 -9.22 -17.28 -9.33
C ARG A 117 -10.34 -18.27 -9.62
N TYR A 118 -10.54 -18.54 -10.90
CA TYR A 118 -11.71 -19.29 -11.39
C TYR A 118 -11.33 -20.67 -11.91
N GLU A 119 -10.06 -20.91 -12.15
CA GLU A 119 -9.58 -22.14 -12.77
C GLU A 119 -9.90 -23.36 -11.91
N LEU A 120 -10.39 -24.40 -12.56
CA LEU A 120 -10.51 -25.73 -11.98
C LEU A 120 -9.09 -26.31 -11.81
N HIS A 121 -8.92 -27.22 -10.87
CA HIS A 121 -7.64 -27.89 -10.59
C HIS A 121 -6.47 -26.92 -10.33
N CYS A 122 -6.75 -25.83 -9.63
CA CYS A 122 -5.74 -24.86 -9.22
C CYS A 122 -5.10 -25.28 -7.88
N PHE A 123 -3.79 -25.55 -7.90
CA PHE A 123 -3.05 -26.00 -6.71
C PHE A 123 -2.98 -24.93 -5.61
N VAL A 124 -2.95 -23.64 -5.96
CA VAL A 124 -3.05 -22.56 -4.95
C VAL A 124 -4.39 -22.61 -4.22
N LYS A 125 -5.51 -22.80 -4.94
CA LYS A 125 -6.84 -22.92 -4.31
C LYS A 125 -6.95 -24.17 -3.46
N GLN A 126 -6.37 -25.27 -3.90
CA GLN A 126 -6.30 -26.49 -3.11
C GLN A 126 -5.49 -26.27 -1.83
N ALA A 127 -4.33 -25.63 -1.90
CA ALA A 127 -3.51 -25.29 -0.74
C ALA A 127 -4.25 -24.40 0.27
N VAL A 128 -5.12 -23.48 -0.20
CA VAL A 128 -6.00 -22.69 0.67
C VAL A 128 -7.02 -23.59 1.37
N GLN A 129 -7.66 -24.52 0.66
CA GLN A 129 -8.63 -25.47 1.23
C GLN A 129 -8.00 -26.41 2.26
N GLU A 130 -6.74 -26.78 2.05
CA GLU A 130 -5.94 -27.62 2.96
C GLU A 130 -5.34 -26.82 4.15
N GLY A 131 -5.53 -25.50 4.18
CA GLY A 131 -5.00 -24.64 5.24
C GLY A 131 -3.50 -24.36 5.16
N LEU A 132 -2.83 -24.74 4.07
CA LEU A 132 -1.41 -24.46 3.80
C LEU A 132 -1.19 -22.98 3.45
N ILE A 133 -2.19 -22.34 2.87
CA ILE A 133 -2.25 -20.90 2.64
C ILE A 133 -3.41 -20.33 3.45
N ASN A 134 -3.15 -19.28 4.22
CA ASN A 134 -4.20 -18.62 4.99
C ASN A 134 -5.24 -17.97 4.06
N ASN A 135 -6.53 -18.17 4.36
CA ASN A 135 -7.63 -17.65 3.54
C ASN A 135 -7.60 -16.12 3.39
N ASP A 136 -7.30 -15.37 4.46
CA ASP A 136 -7.25 -13.90 4.41
C ASP A 136 -6.10 -13.41 3.51
N ARG A 137 -5.00 -14.18 3.45
CA ARG A 137 -3.88 -13.92 2.52
C ARG A 137 -4.32 -14.11 1.08
N TYR A 138 -5.02 -15.21 0.81
CA TYR A 138 -5.55 -15.47 -0.52
C TYR A 138 -6.59 -14.44 -0.95
N GLU A 139 -7.51 -14.02 -0.08
CA GLU A 139 -8.45 -12.94 -0.37
C GLU A 139 -7.72 -11.61 -0.62
N SER A 140 -6.64 -11.33 0.11
CA SER A 140 -5.80 -10.16 -0.15
C SER A 140 -5.17 -10.21 -1.53
N TYR A 141 -4.66 -11.37 -1.96
CA TYR A 141 -4.18 -11.58 -3.32
C TYR A 141 -5.26 -11.27 -4.36
N LEU A 142 -6.49 -11.79 -4.18
CA LEU A 142 -7.59 -11.58 -5.13
C LEU A 142 -7.95 -10.09 -5.26
N ARG A 143 -8.01 -9.36 -4.14
CA ARG A 143 -8.28 -7.90 -4.14
C ARG A 143 -7.18 -7.12 -4.84
N MET A 144 -5.93 -7.40 -4.51
CA MET A 144 -4.78 -6.71 -5.12
C MET A 144 -4.68 -6.99 -6.62
N ARG A 145 -4.96 -8.22 -7.04
CA ARG A 145 -5.00 -8.59 -8.45
C ARG A 145 -6.09 -7.82 -9.20
N ALA A 146 -7.30 -7.75 -8.65
CA ALA A 146 -8.41 -7.01 -9.25
C ALA A 146 -8.05 -5.52 -9.45
N GLU A 147 -7.44 -4.88 -8.45
CA GLU A 147 -6.97 -3.49 -8.56
C GLU A 147 -5.92 -3.28 -9.65
N LEU A 148 -4.99 -4.22 -9.81
CA LEU A 148 -3.99 -4.15 -10.87
C LEU A 148 -4.61 -4.31 -12.26
N GLU A 149 -5.58 -5.23 -12.41
CA GLU A 149 -6.32 -5.44 -13.67
C GLU A 149 -7.14 -4.19 -14.04
N GLU A 150 -7.86 -3.58 -13.09
CA GLU A 150 -8.61 -2.34 -13.31
C GLU A 150 -7.67 -1.19 -13.75
N THR A 151 -6.55 -1.03 -13.05
CA THR A 151 -5.56 0.00 -13.36
C THR A 151 -4.95 -0.20 -14.75
N LYS A 152 -4.66 -1.44 -15.14
CA LYS A 152 -4.13 -1.79 -16.46
C LYS A 152 -5.16 -1.49 -17.55
N ASN A 153 -6.42 -1.89 -17.34
CA ASN A 153 -7.50 -1.65 -18.28
C ASN A 153 -7.78 -0.14 -18.47
N ALA A 154 -7.75 0.64 -17.39
CA ALA A 154 -7.92 2.08 -17.44
C ALA A 154 -6.82 2.74 -18.30
N LYS A 155 -5.55 2.40 -18.07
CA LYS A 155 -4.41 2.91 -18.86
C LYS A 155 -4.52 2.53 -20.33
N THR A 156 -4.92 1.30 -20.64
CA THR A 156 -5.09 0.81 -22.01
C THR A 156 -6.20 1.58 -22.73
N ASN A 157 -7.31 1.83 -22.05
CA ASN A 157 -8.43 2.59 -22.61
C ASN A 157 -8.07 4.06 -22.85
N GLU A 158 -7.33 4.68 -21.94
CA GLU A 158 -6.84 6.05 -22.08
C GLU A 158 -5.86 6.16 -23.28
N ALA A 159 -4.90 5.23 -23.40
CA ALA A 159 -3.98 5.19 -24.53
C ALA A 159 -4.72 5.04 -25.87
N ARG A 160 -5.73 4.17 -25.95
CA ARG A 160 -6.57 4.01 -27.15
C ARG A 160 -7.36 5.27 -27.49
N ARG A 161 -7.86 5.98 -26.48
CA ARG A 161 -8.59 7.24 -26.67
C ARG A 161 -7.68 8.33 -27.23
N LEU A 162 -6.46 8.47 -26.69
CA LEU A 162 -5.47 9.42 -27.19
C LEU A 162 -5.03 9.11 -28.62
N GLN A 163 -4.85 7.83 -28.96
CA GLN A 163 -4.53 7.43 -30.34
C GLN A 163 -5.64 7.82 -31.33
N ARG A 164 -6.91 7.57 -30.99
CA ARG A 164 -8.04 7.94 -31.86
C ARG A 164 -8.12 9.45 -32.07
N SER A 165 -8.00 10.25 -30.99
CA SER A 165 -8.03 11.71 -31.12
C SER A 165 -6.87 12.27 -31.96
N ALA A 166 -5.70 11.62 -31.94
CA ALA A 166 -4.58 12.00 -32.78
C ALA A 166 -4.85 11.66 -34.26
N THR A 167 -5.48 10.51 -34.55
CA THR A 167 -5.83 10.11 -35.94
C THR A 167 -6.87 11.04 -36.52
N ASP A 168 -7.91 11.38 -35.75
CA ASP A 168 -8.98 12.30 -36.18
C ASP A 168 -8.44 13.69 -36.54
N GLN A 169 -7.41 14.20 -35.82
CA GLN A 169 -6.79 15.50 -36.13
C GLN A 169 -5.97 15.49 -37.43
N PHE A 170 -5.33 14.36 -37.76
CA PHE A 170 -4.58 14.25 -39.04
C PHE A 170 -5.50 14.17 -40.23
N GLU A 171 -6.71 13.57 -40.11
CA GLU A 171 -7.68 13.51 -41.19
C GLU A 171 -8.36 14.87 -41.48
N GLU A 172 -8.44 15.77 -40.51
CA GLU A 172 -9.00 17.14 -40.66
C GLU A 172 -7.99 18.11 -41.33
N GLU A 173 -6.67 17.85 -41.28
CA GLU A 173 -5.65 18.73 -41.87
C GLU A 173 -5.35 18.41 -43.37
N GLU A 174 -5.88 17.31 -43.91
CA GLU A 174 -5.68 16.95 -45.32
C GLU A 174 -6.79 17.43 -46.29
N TRP A 175 -7.71 18.30 -45.82
CA TRP A 175 -8.77 18.93 -46.63
C TRP A 175 -8.56 20.46 -46.60
#